data_6ef38a438f68fe476d4c794ccccb7082
#
_entry.id   6ef38a438f68fe476d4c794ccccb7082
#
_cell.length_a   1.000
_cell.length_b   1.000
_cell.length_c   1.000
_cell.angle_alpha   90.00
_cell.angle_beta   90.00
_cell.angle_gamma   90.00
#
_symmetry.space_group_name_H-M   'P 1'
#
loop_
_entity.id
_entity.type
_entity.pdbx_description
1 polymer ?
#
loop_
_entity_poly.entity_id
_entity_poly.type
_entity_poly.pdbx_seq_one_letter_code
_entity_poly.pdbx_strand_id
1 'polypeptide(L)'
;LPFYGPSPLAAMNDRLLNHPTPPSVADPSISPQLQEVLYRALERNPANRYPRARDFQFDLEHLDQVGVEDREELRDWQKRKSHMSRKILYYTGLALIPVAILLLMVLIAHHR
;
A
#
# COMPACT_ATOMS: atom_id res chain seq x y z
N LEU A 1 -4.80 9.37 7.52
CA LEU A 1 -4.90 10.24 6.35
C LEU A 1 -4.51 9.45 5.08
N PRO A 2 -5.21 9.63 3.95
CA PRO A 2 -4.91 8.92 2.71
C PRO A 2 -3.58 9.35 2.07
N PHE A 3 -3.09 10.53 2.39
CA PHE A 3 -1.82 11.07 1.92
C PHE A 3 -0.98 11.58 3.09
N TYR A 4 0.33 11.36 3.02
CA TYR A 4 1.27 11.64 4.10
C TYR A 4 2.38 12.58 3.65
N GLY A 5 2.88 13.34 4.61
CA GLY A 5 4.07 14.17 4.47
C GLY A 5 4.38 14.91 5.76
N PRO A 6 5.67 15.25 6.00
CA PRO A 6 6.09 15.98 7.20
C PRO A 6 5.60 17.43 7.22
N SER A 7 5.08 17.93 6.11
CA SER A 7 4.54 19.29 5.97
C SER A 7 3.29 19.27 5.07
N PRO A 8 2.43 20.32 5.12
CA PRO A 8 1.29 20.44 4.21
C PRO A 8 1.68 20.39 2.73
N LEU A 9 2.81 20.99 2.37
CA LEU A 9 3.33 20.97 1.01
C LEU A 9 3.75 19.57 0.57
N ALA A 10 4.39 18.80 1.45
CA ALA A 10 4.78 17.42 1.20
C ALA A 10 3.55 16.53 1.03
N ALA A 11 2.52 16.69 1.84
CA ALA A 11 1.26 15.97 1.73
C ALA A 11 0.51 16.31 0.43
N MET A 12 0.53 17.57 0.01
CA MET A 12 -0.03 18.01 -1.27
C MET A 12 0.74 17.40 -2.45
N ASN A 13 2.06 17.37 -2.40
CA ASN A 13 2.90 16.76 -3.41
C ASN A 13 2.67 15.25 -3.52
N ASP A 14 2.51 14.57 -2.38
CA ASP A 14 2.14 13.15 -2.35
C ASP A 14 0.79 12.89 -3.03
N ARG A 15 -0.18 13.76 -2.81
CA ARG A 15 -1.49 13.69 -3.47
C ARG A 15 -1.40 13.86 -5.00
N LEU A 16 -0.48 14.68 -5.48
CA LEU A 16 -0.30 14.92 -6.93
C LEU A 16 0.42 13.76 -7.63
N LEU A 17 1.39 13.15 -6.97
CA LEU A 17 2.29 12.18 -7.58
C LEU A 17 1.90 10.72 -7.31
N ASN A 18 1.23 10.46 -6.20
CA ASN A 18 0.97 9.11 -5.72
C ASN A 18 -0.54 8.82 -5.61
N HIS A 19 -0.85 7.52 -5.57
CA HIS A 19 -2.17 7.05 -5.21
C HIS A 19 -2.33 7.00 -3.69
N PRO A 20 -3.55 7.15 -3.15
CA PRO A 20 -3.79 7.08 -1.72
C PRO A 20 -3.46 5.68 -1.18
N THR A 21 -3.16 5.61 0.12
CA THR A 21 -3.04 4.33 0.81
C THR A 21 -4.37 3.58 0.71
N PRO A 22 -4.37 2.29 0.31
CA PRO A 22 -5.60 1.52 0.24
C PRO A 22 -6.35 1.52 1.58
N PRO A 23 -7.65 1.79 1.60
CA PRO A 23 -8.43 1.81 2.83
C PRO A 23 -8.33 0.52 3.66
N SER A 24 -8.31 -0.63 3.01
CA SER A 24 -8.16 -1.94 3.67
C SER A 24 -6.80 -2.15 4.36
N VAL A 25 -5.78 -1.38 3.98
CA VAL A 25 -4.46 -1.38 4.65
C VAL A 25 -4.53 -0.55 5.93
N ALA A 26 -5.25 0.57 5.90
CA ALA A 26 -5.46 1.41 7.08
C ALA A 26 -6.41 0.76 8.09
N ASP A 27 -7.43 0.07 7.60
CA ASP A 27 -8.42 -0.66 8.40
C ASP A 27 -8.80 -1.97 7.71
N PRO A 28 -8.29 -3.14 8.19
CA PRO A 28 -8.58 -4.44 7.59
C PRO A 28 -10.07 -4.86 7.65
N SER A 29 -10.91 -4.18 8.44
CA SER A 29 -12.35 -4.43 8.50
C SER A 29 -13.09 -3.92 7.27
N ILE A 30 -12.47 -3.07 6.47
CA ILE A 30 -13.05 -2.55 5.23
C ILE A 30 -13.09 -3.65 4.17
N SER A 31 -14.30 -3.96 3.69
CA SER A 31 -14.50 -4.96 2.64
C SER A 31 -13.94 -4.48 1.29
N PRO A 32 -13.57 -5.42 0.38
CA PRO A 32 -13.16 -5.06 -0.98
C PRO A 32 -14.21 -4.24 -1.73
N GLN A 33 -15.49 -4.52 -1.53
CA GLN A 33 -16.60 -3.81 -2.14
C GLN A 33 -16.69 -2.35 -1.65
N LEU A 34 -16.58 -2.12 -0.35
CA LEU A 34 -16.55 -0.77 0.21
C LEU A 34 -15.33 0.01 -0.28
N GLN A 35 -14.17 -0.64 -0.35
CA GLN A 35 -12.96 -0.03 -0.89
C GLN A 35 -13.15 0.38 -2.36
N GLU A 36 -13.81 -0.44 -3.18
CA GLU A 36 -14.12 -0.14 -4.57
C GLU A 36 -15.01 1.10 -4.70
N VAL A 37 -16.04 1.20 -3.87
CA VAL A 37 -16.92 2.38 -3.82
C VAL A 37 -16.15 3.64 -3.45
N LEU A 38 -15.24 3.54 -2.48
CA LEU A 38 -14.38 4.67 -2.08
C LEU A 38 -13.43 5.10 -3.20
N TYR A 39 -12.80 4.17 -3.91
CA TYR A 39 -11.94 4.49 -5.05
C TYR A 39 -12.71 5.19 -6.16
N ARG A 40 -13.90 4.74 -6.48
CA ARG A 40 -14.74 5.39 -7.49
C ARG A 40 -15.14 6.80 -7.08
N ALA A 41 -15.46 7.01 -5.81
CA ALA A 41 -15.78 8.34 -5.28
C ALA A 41 -14.59 9.29 -5.29
N LEU A 42 -13.36 8.75 -5.11
CA LEU A 42 -12.10 9.51 -5.05
C LEU A 42 -11.36 9.59 -6.40
N GLU A 43 -11.96 9.09 -7.46
CA GLU A 43 -11.36 9.09 -8.79
C GLU A 43 -10.92 10.50 -9.19
N ARG A 44 -9.71 10.64 -9.73
CA ARG A 44 -9.17 11.96 -10.14
C ARG A 44 -9.93 12.56 -11.30
N ASN A 45 -10.28 11.75 -12.29
CA ASN A 45 -11.09 12.18 -13.41
C ASN A 45 -12.57 12.24 -13.00
N PRO A 46 -13.22 13.42 -13.03
CA PRO A 46 -14.63 13.55 -12.68
C PRO A 46 -15.57 12.67 -13.51
N ALA A 47 -15.21 12.35 -14.76
CA ALA A 47 -15.99 11.47 -15.62
C ALA A 47 -16.09 10.03 -15.10
N ASN A 48 -15.09 9.60 -14.31
CA ASN A 48 -15.00 8.26 -13.73
C ASN A 48 -15.61 8.18 -12.32
N ARG A 49 -16.00 9.32 -11.75
CA ARG A 49 -16.68 9.38 -10.45
C ARG A 49 -18.17 9.06 -10.60
N TYR A 50 -18.84 8.92 -9.46
CA TYR A 50 -20.30 8.88 -9.44
C TYR A 50 -20.88 10.18 -10.01
N PRO A 51 -21.79 10.11 -11.00
CA PRO A 51 -22.38 11.31 -11.60
C PRO A 51 -23.30 12.05 -10.63
N ARG A 52 -23.87 11.33 -9.65
CA ARG A 52 -24.78 11.88 -8.63
C ARG A 52 -24.49 11.27 -7.27
N ALA A 53 -24.78 12.04 -6.22
CA ALA A 53 -24.69 11.54 -4.85
C ALA A 53 -25.61 10.33 -4.59
N ARG A 54 -26.77 10.28 -5.29
CA ARG A 54 -27.72 9.17 -5.22
C ARG A 54 -27.09 7.86 -5.72
N ASP A 55 -26.29 7.90 -6.77
CA ASP A 55 -25.63 6.71 -7.31
C ASP A 55 -24.56 6.19 -6.34
N PHE A 56 -23.85 7.08 -5.68
CA PHE A 56 -22.93 6.76 -4.60
C PHE A 56 -23.65 6.13 -3.40
N GLN A 57 -24.74 6.72 -2.97
CA GLN A 57 -25.59 6.19 -1.90
C GLN A 57 -26.10 4.78 -2.23
N PHE A 58 -26.58 4.58 -3.46
CA PHE A 58 -27.09 3.28 -3.91
C PHE A 58 -26.03 2.18 -3.76
N ASP A 59 -24.82 2.41 -4.21
CA ASP A 59 -23.73 1.46 -4.08
C ASP A 59 -23.33 1.20 -2.62
N LEU A 60 -23.37 2.23 -1.75
CA LEU A 60 -23.14 2.07 -0.31
C LEU A 60 -24.19 1.19 0.37
N GLU A 61 -25.44 1.29 -0.07
CA GLU A 61 -26.56 0.49 0.46
C GLU A 61 -26.59 -0.93 -0.12
N HIS A 62 -25.94 -1.16 -1.26
CA HIS A 62 -25.95 -2.43 -1.99
C HIS A 62 -24.53 -2.95 -2.28
N LEU A 63 -23.69 -3.00 -1.25
CA LEU A 63 -22.28 -3.44 -1.38
C LEU A 63 -22.13 -4.85 -1.94
N ASP A 64 -23.10 -5.73 -1.72
CA ASP A 64 -23.15 -7.08 -2.26
C ASP A 64 -23.26 -7.13 -3.79
N GLN A 65 -23.75 -6.05 -4.41
CA GLN A 65 -23.89 -5.89 -5.86
C GLN A 65 -22.72 -5.16 -6.51
N VAL A 66 -21.79 -4.63 -5.73
CA VAL A 66 -20.62 -3.89 -6.23
C VAL A 66 -19.58 -4.87 -6.75
N GLY A 67 -19.23 -4.73 -8.03
CA GLY A 67 -18.10 -5.46 -8.64
C GLY A 67 -16.76 -4.86 -8.21
N VAL A 68 -15.81 -5.73 -7.86
CA VAL A 68 -14.44 -5.31 -7.54
C VAL A 68 -13.60 -5.36 -8.81
N GLU A 69 -13.11 -4.20 -9.26
CA GLU A 69 -12.27 -4.09 -10.43
C GLU A 69 -10.77 -4.20 -10.08
N ASP A 70 -9.97 -4.64 -11.05
CA ASP A 70 -8.51 -4.61 -10.93
C ASP A 70 -7.99 -3.19 -11.17
N ARG A 71 -7.78 -2.46 -10.07
CA ARG A 71 -7.39 -1.07 -10.11
C ARG A 71 -5.88 -0.88 -10.13
N GLU A 72 -5.44 0.10 -10.91
CA GLU A 72 -4.05 0.48 -11.04
C GLU A 72 -3.46 0.91 -9.70
N GLU A 73 -4.22 1.63 -8.88
CA GLU A 73 -3.85 2.06 -7.53
C GLU A 73 -3.42 0.90 -6.64
N LEU A 74 -4.17 -0.20 -6.69
CA LEU A 74 -3.85 -1.40 -5.92
C LEU A 74 -2.62 -2.13 -6.45
N ARG A 75 -2.48 -2.20 -7.77
CA ARG A 75 -1.29 -2.79 -8.42
C ARG A 75 -0.02 -2.03 -8.08
N ASP A 76 -0.08 -0.72 -8.12
CA ASP A 76 1.06 0.14 -7.79
C ASP A 76 1.44 0.05 -6.31
N TRP A 77 0.45 -0.05 -5.43
CA TRP A 77 0.67 -0.31 -4.01
C TRP A 77 1.36 -1.65 -3.78
N GLN A 78 0.88 -2.70 -4.41
CA GLN A 78 1.46 -4.04 -4.31
C GLN A 78 2.90 -4.08 -4.83
N LYS A 79 3.19 -3.43 -5.95
CA LYS A 79 4.54 -3.30 -6.51
C LYS A 79 5.47 -2.57 -5.54
N ARG A 80 5.04 -1.45 -4.97
CA ARG A 80 5.83 -0.70 -3.98
C ARG A 80 6.14 -1.52 -2.75
N LYS A 81 5.14 -2.22 -2.21
CA LYS A 81 5.30 -3.12 -1.07
C LYS A 81 6.28 -4.26 -1.36
N SER A 82 6.15 -4.91 -2.51
CA SER A 82 7.05 -5.99 -2.94
C SER A 82 8.49 -5.52 -3.09
N HIS A 83 8.70 -4.35 -3.69
CA HIS A 83 10.04 -3.78 -3.87
C HIS A 83 10.69 -3.40 -2.53
N MET A 84 9.92 -2.86 -1.59
CA MET A 84 10.40 -2.55 -0.24
C MET A 84 10.78 -3.82 0.53
N SER A 85 9.95 -4.86 0.46
CA SER A 85 10.22 -6.15 1.11
C SER A 85 11.48 -6.81 0.55
N ARG A 86 11.72 -6.75 -0.76
CA ARG A 86 12.95 -7.26 -1.38
C ARG A 86 14.20 -6.53 -0.91
N LYS A 87 14.14 -5.21 -0.81
CA LYS A 87 15.27 -4.41 -0.28
C LYS A 87 15.57 -4.76 1.18
N ILE A 88 14.58 -4.86 2.03
CA ILE A 88 14.73 -5.23 3.44
C ILE A 88 15.37 -6.63 3.55
N LEU A 89 14.89 -7.59 2.78
CA LEU A 89 15.44 -8.94 2.77
C LEU A 89 16.89 -8.96 2.31
N TYR A 90 17.24 -8.21 1.27
CA TYR A 90 18.58 -8.08 0.75
C TYR A 90 19.55 -7.48 1.79
N TYR A 91 19.18 -6.36 2.41
CA TYR A 91 20.02 -5.72 3.44
C TYR A 91 20.12 -6.55 4.70
N THR A 92 19.07 -7.25 5.10
CA THR A 92 19.11 -8.18 6.24
C THR A 92 20.05 -9.34 5.97
N GLY A 93 20.01 -9.96 4.80
CA GLY A 93 20.95 -11.00 4.39
C GLY A 93 22.39 -10.51 4.35
N LEU A 94 22.63 -9.32 3.80
CA LEU A 94 23.96 -8.71 3.74
C LEU A 94 24.54 -8.42 5.13
N ALA A 95 23.71 -8.00 6.08
CA ALA A 95 24.14 -7.74 7.46
C ALA A 95 24.48 -9.03 8.24
N LEU A 96 23.92 -10.18 7.85
CA LEU A 96 24.21 -11.47 8.50
C LEU A 96 25.56 -12.06 8.08
N ILE A 97 26.12 -11.69 6.93
CA ILE A 97 27.39 -12.21 6.41
C ILE A 97 28.55 -11.95 7.38
N PRO A 98 28.84 -10.71 7.84
CA PRO A 98 29.95 -10.46 8.77
C PRO A 98 29.74 -11.16 10.12
N VAL A 99 28.51 -11.30 10.58
CA VAL A 99 28.19 -12.03 11.81
C VAL A 99 28.53 -13.51 11.67
N ALA A 100 28.18 -14.12 10.54
CA ALA A 100 28.51 -15.53 10.25
C ALA A 100 30.02 -15.75 10.16
N ILE A 101 30.77 -14.84 9.52
CA ILE A 101 32.23 -14.89 9.42
C ILE A 101 32.86 -14.79 10.81
N LEU A 102 32.42 -13.85 11.64
CA LEU A 102 32.92 -13.68 13.00
C LEU A 102 32.68 -14.94 13.82
N LEU A 103 31.49 -15.53 13.72
CA LEU A 103 31.14 -16.75 14.45
C LEU A 103 32.00 -17.95 14.02
N LEU A 104 32.25 -18.04 12.72
CA LEU A 104 33.15 -19.07 12.17
C LEU A 104 34.59 -18.90 12.67
N MET A 105 35.12 -17.67 12.70
CA MET A 105 36.45 -17.36 13.22
C MET A 105 36.60 -17.72 14.70
N VAL A 106 35.59 -17.39 15.50
CA VAL A 106 35.57 -17.75 16.93
C VAL A 106 35.55 -19.26 17.12
N LEU A 107 34.75 -19.96 16.30
CA LEU A 107 34.67 -21.43 16.37
C LEU A 107 36.00 -22.11 16.01
N ILE A 108 36.69 -21.62 15.00
CA ILE A 108 38.03 -22.10 14.60
C ILE A 108 39.07 -21.80 15.69
N ALA A 109 39.02 -20.60 16.26
CA ALA A 109 39.93 -20.22 17.34
C ALA A 109 39.71 -21.04 18.62
N HIS A 110 38.47 -21.43 18.89
CA HIS A 110 38.11 -22.24 20.05
C HIS A 110 38.52 -23.72 19.86
N HIS A 111 38.56 -24.20 18.64
CA HIS A 111 39.01 -25.57 18.32
C HIS A 111 40.54 -25.72 18.19
N ARG A 112 41.26 -24.63 18.21
CA ARG A 112 42.74 -24.62 18.28
C ARG A 112 43.20 -24.56 19.72
#